data_ce36c6de0bf935bf06a65b2bda5319f0
#
_entry.id   ce36c6de0bf935bf06a65b2bda5319f0
#
_cell.length_a   1.000
_cell.length_b   1.000
_cell.length_c   1.000
_cell.angle_alpha   90.00
_cell.angle_beta   90.00
_cell.angle_gamma   90.00
#
_symmetry.space_group_name_H-M   'P 1'
#
loop_
_entity.id
_entity.type
_entity.pdbx_description
1 polymer ?
#
loop_
_entity_poly.entity_id
_entity_poly.type
_entity_poly.pdbx_seq_one_letter_code
_entity_poly.pdbx_strand_id
1 'polypeptide(L)'
;YEAIHALAGIGDYTAGAISSIAFGIPEPAVDGNVLRVTARITGDDGDIMKPDTKARMGAALKRVMPVEAPGDFNQALMELGATVCLPNGAPLCDQCPAKDFCTARLTERTVELPVKAAKKARRVEERKSRGLLAGLWEYPNELSPAPCPVEALSLEQGPSGKHIFTHIEWHMKAVLVQAANDTLPEGWVWATLEELDRD
;
A
#
# COMPACT_ATOMS: atom_id res chain seq x y z
N TYR A 1 -19.26 6.82 12.55
CA TYR A 1 -17.92 6.40 12.12
C TYR A 1 -17.23 5.57 13.21
N GLU A 2 -17.11 6.09 14.45
CA GLU A 2 -16.36 5.45 15.54
C GLU A 2 -16.88 4.03 15.86
N ALA A 3 -18.19 3.84 15.89
CA ALA A 3 -18.79 2.53 16.15
C ALA A 3 -18.47 1.50 15.05
N ILE A 4 -18.42 1.93 13.79
CA ILE A 4 -18.05 1.09 12.65
C ILE A 4 -16.56 0.77 12.71
N HIS A 5 -15.74 1.79 12.94
CA HIS A 5 -14.28 1.64 13.00
C HIS A 5 -13.81 0.75 14.16
N ALA A 6 -14.58 0.66 15.25
CA ALA A 6 -14.29 -0.20 16.39
C ALA A 6 -14.50 -1.70 16.11
N LEU A 7 -15.14 -2.08 14.99
CA LEU A 7 -15.35 -3.47 14.64
C LEU A 7 -14.04 -4.14 14.18
N ALA A 8 -13.84 -5.37 14.59
CA ALA A 8 -12.65 -6.14 14.20
C ALA A 8 -12.53 -6.29 12.68
N GLY A 9 -11.36 -5.96 12.11
CA GLY A 9 -11.10 -6.04 10.68
C GLY A 9 -11.55 -4.81 9.87
N ILE A 10 -12.14 -3.81 10.49
CA ILE A 10 -12.53 -2.57 9.84
C ILE A 10 -11.45 -1.50 10.08
N GLY A 11 -10.77 -1.08 9.02
CA GLY A 11 -9.82 0.04 9.05
C GLY A 11 -10.47 1.35 8.57
N ASP A 12 -9.68 2.44 8.60
CA ASP A 12 -10.13 3.81 8.25
C ASP A 12 -10.86 3.88 6.90
N TYR A 13 -10.29 3.24 5.87
CA TYR A 13 -10.90 3.20 4.54
C TYR A 13 -12.29 2.57 4.56
N THR A 14 -12.42 1.37 5.14
CA THR A 14 -13.69 0.63 5.17
C THR A 14 -14.71 1.36 6.04
N ALA A 15 -14.28 1.90 7.18
CA ALA A 15 -15.14 2.70 8.05
C ALA A 15 -15.67 3.94 7.34
N GLY A 16 -14.79 4.68 6.63
CA GLY A 16 -15.17 5.86 5.84
C GLY A 16 -16.14 5.50 4.70
N ALA A 17 -15.87 4.43 3.97
CA ALA A 17 -16.72 3.98 2.88
C ALA A 17 -18.14 3.59 3.38
N ILE A 18 -18.23 2.76 4.42
CA ILE A 18 -19.52 2.36 5.01
C ILE A 18 -20.25 3.59 5.56
N SER A 19 -19.56 4.45 6.31
CA SER A 19 -20.15 5.65 6.91
C SER A 19 -20.77 6.58 5.85
N SER A 20 -20.06 6.81 4.75
CA SER A 20 -20.52 7.74 3.72
C SER A 20 -21.56 7.12 2.80
N ILE A 21 -21.36 5.90 2.33
CA ILE A 21 -22.21 5.28 1.31
C ILE A 21 -23.53 4.76 1.93
N ALA A 22 -23.43 4.08 3.07
CA ALA A 22 -24.60 3.45 3.68
C ALA A 22 -25.36 4.38 4.65
N PHE A 23 -24.65 5.30 5.29
CA PHE A 23 -25.23 6.12 6.36
C PHE A 23 -25.22 7.63 6.06
N GLY A 24 -24.68 8.08 4.93
CA GLY A 24 -24.61 9.50 4.58
C GLY A 24 -23.76 10.34 5.54
N ILE A 25 -22.87 9.72 6.28
CA ILE A 25 -21.98 10.43 7.21
C ILE A 25 -20.75 10.94 6.42
N PRO A 26 -20.41 12.24 6.47
CA PRO A 26 -19.34 12.80 5.67
C PRO A 26 -17.94 12.41 6.19
N GLU A 27 -17.56 11.17 5.92
CA GLU A 27 -16.24 10.60 6.23
C GLU A 27 -15.53 10.16 4.94
N PRO A 28 -14.29 10.61 4.67
CA PRO A 28 -13.56 10.23 3.47
C PRO A 28 -13.09 8.77 3.54
N ALA A 29 -13.25 8.05 2.43
CA ALA A 29 -12.70 6.72 2.24
C ALA A 29 -11.37 6.82 1.48
N VAL A 30 -10.26 6.88 2.23
CA VAL A 30 -8.93 7.17 1.66
C VAL A 30 -8.19 5.89 1.36
N ASP A 31 -8.18 5.48 0.09
CA ASP A 31 -7.38 4.37 -0.44
C ASP A 31 -6.22 4.87 -1.32
N GLY A 32 -5.49 3.95 -1.95
CA GLY A 32 -4.40 4.30 -2.86
C GLY A 32 -4.85 5.07 -4.11
N ASN A 33 -6.06 4.84 -4.60
CA ASN A 33 -6.63 5.56 -5.74
C ASN A 33 -6.96 6.99 -5.34
N VAL A 34 -7.65 7.17 -4.23
CA VAL A 34 -8.01 8.48 -3.69
C VAL A 34 -6.77 9.31 -3.38
N LEU A 35 -5.75 8.72 -2.76
CA LEU A 35 -4.47 9.41 -2.52
C LEU A 35 -3.80 9.87 -3.81
N ARG A 36 -3.78 9.04 -4.85
CA ARG A 36 -3.21 9.38 -6.15
C ARG A 36 -3.97 10.51 -6.83
N VAL A 37 -5.28 10.42 -6.87
CA VAL A 37 -6.15 11.45 -7.46
C VAL A 37 -5.95 12.76 -6.72
N THR A 38 -6.01 12.75 -5.39
CA THR A 38 -5.83 13.94 -4.55
C THR A 38 -4.45 14.56 -4.77
N ALA A 39 -3.38 13.77 -4.74
CA ALA A 39 -2.02 14.25 -4.96
C ALA A 39 -1.87 14.95 -6.32
N ARG A 40 -2.45 14.37 -7.39
CA ARG A 40 -2.39 14.97 -8.73
C ARG A 40 -3.24 16.23 -8.85
N ILE A 41 -4.47 16.23 -8.33
CA ILE A 41 -5.35 17.40 -8.41
C ILE A 41 -4.73 18.57 -7.65
N THR A 42 -4.21 18.34 -6.45
CA THR A 42 -3.65 19.40 -5.59
C THR A 42 -2.20 19.75 -5.88
N GLY A 43 -1.48 18.90 -6.64
CA GLY A 43 -0.03 19.04 -6.87
C GLY A 43 0.81 18.69 -5.65
N ASP A 44 0.26 17.90 -4.71
CA ASP A 44 0.92 17.53 -3.48
C ASP A 44 2.04 16.50 -3.74
N ASP A 45 3.27 16.85 -3.41
CA ASP A 45 4.48 16.03 -3.56
C ASP A 45 4.90 15.30 -2.27
N GLY A 46 4.05 15.29 -1.27
CA GLY A 46 4.23 14.44 -0.10
C GLY A 46 4.15 12.96 -0.46
N ASP A 47 5.06 12.16 0.11
CA ASP A 47 5.03 10.71 -0.07
C ASP A 47 3.73 10.11 0.48
N ILE A 48 2.89 9.58 -0.42
CA ILE A 48 1.57 9.04 -0.08
C ILE A 48 1.63 7.75 0.78
N MET A 49 2.81 7.16 0.96
CA MET A 49 2.99 6.01 1.84
C MET A 49 3.13 6.43 3.31
N LYS A 50 3.46 7.70 3.58
CA LYS A 50 3.62 8.22 4.95
C LYS A 50 2.27 8.46 5.63
N PRO A 51 2.13 8.04 6.91
CA PRO A 51 0.90 8.26 7.68
C PRO A 51 0.47 9.73 7.75
N ASP A 52 1.42 10.65 7.94
CA ASP A 52 1.14 12.09 8.04
C ASP A 52 0.55 12.64 6.74
N THR A 53 1.07 12.20 5.58
CA THR A 53 0.53 12.59 4.27
C THR A 53 -0.89 12.07 4.10
N LYS A 54 -1.16 10.82 4.47
CA LYS A 54 -2.50 10.23 4.42
C LYS A 54 -3.48 10.98 5.32
N ALA A 55 -3.09 11.25 6.56
CA ALA A 55 -3.92 12.00 7.51
C ALA A 55 -4.23 13.41 7.01
N ARG A 56 -3.24 14.13 6.49
CA ARG A 56 -3.39 15.48 5.93
C ARG A 56 -4.32 15.50 4.72
N MET A 57 -4.15 14.57 3.79
CA MET A 57 -5.03 14.44 2.61
C MET A 57 -6.45 14.06 3.01
N GLY A 58 -6.64 13.14 3.94
CA GLY A 58 -7.94 12.77 4.49
C GLY A 58 -8.66 13.98 5.13
N ALA A 59 -7.95 14.75 5.95
CA ALA A 59 -8.49 15.97 6.54
C ALA A 59 -8.86 17.03 5.49
N ALA A 60 -8.08 17.14 4.41
CA ALA A 60 -8.41 18.05 3.30
C ALA A 60 -9.66 17.60 2.55
N LEU A 61 -9.79 16.30 2.25
CA LEU A 61 -10.97 15.74 1.61
C LEU A 61 -12.23 15.92 2.48
N LYS A 62 -12.15 15.71 3.79
CA LYS A 62 -13.26 15.90 4.71
C LYS A 62 -13.80 17.32 4.69
N ARG A 63 -12.94 18.33 4.49
CA ARG A 63 -13.36 19.75 4.42
C ARG A 63 -14.10 20.11 3.15
N VAL A 64 -13.88 19.41 2.04
CA VAL A 64 -14.50 19.69 0.74
C VAL A 64 -15.60 18.69 0.38
N MET A 65 -15.81 17.69 1.20
CA MET A 65 -16.82 16.66 1.00
C MET A 65 -18.22 17.25 1.14
N PRO A 66 -19.12 17.07 0.14
CA PRO A 66 -20.49 17.53 0.23
C PRO A 66 -21.26 16.75 1.31
N VAL A 67 -21.98 17.46 2.16
CA VAL A 67 -22.75 16.85 3.26
C VAL A 67 -23.95 16.06 2.72
N GLU A 68 -24.52 16.51 1.61
CA GLU A 68 -25.72 15.92 1.01
C GLU A 68 -25.44 14.65 0.21
N ALA A 69 -24.20 14.46 -0.26
CA ALA A 69 -23.83 13.33 -1.10
C ALA A 69 -22.40 12.81 -0.81
N PRO A 70 -22.08 12.47 0.45
CA PRO A 70 -20.72 12.06 0.80
C PRO A 70 -20.34 10.70 0.20
N GLY A 71 -21.31 9.80 0.03
CA GLY A 71 -21.11 8.51 -0.62
C GLY A 71 -20.73 8.65 -2.09
N ASP A 72 -21.44 9.50 -2.82
CA ASP A 72 -21.17 9.79 -4.24
C ASP A 72 -19.80 10.43 -4.42
N PHE A 73 -19.41 11.33 -3.53
CA PHE A 73 -18.09 11.95 -3.54
C PHE A 73 -16.97 10.91 -3.40
N ASN A 74 -17.07 10.01 -2.43
CA ASN A 74 -16.09 8.93 -2.25
C ASN A 74 -16.04 7.99 -3.47
N GLN A 75 -17.20 7.56 -3.96
CA GLN A 75 -17.28 6.69 -5.13
C GLN A 75 -16.68 7.37 -6.38
N ALA A 76 -17.01 8.64 -6.62
CA ALA A 76 -16.46 9.40 -7.74
C ALA A 76 -14.93 9.48 -7.71
N LEU A 77 -14.31 9.69 -6.54
CA LEU A 77 -12.85 9.70 -6.40
C LEU A 77 -12.23 8.33 -6.65
N MET A 78 -12.87 7.26 -6.15
CA MET A 78 -12.40 5.88 -6.38
C MET A 78 -12.49 5.50 -7.85
N GLU A 79 -13.63 5.77 -8.51
CA GLU A 79 -13.84 5.48 -9.94
C GLU A 79 -12.92 6.31 -10.81
N LEU A 80 -12.75 7.59 -10.52
CA LEU A 80 -11.79 8.44 -11.23
C LEU A 80 -10.38 7.88 -11.16
N GLY A 81 -9.99 7.37 -10.00
CA GLY A 81 -8.72 6.68 -9.82
C GLY A 81 -8.62 5.37 -10.59
N ALA A 82 -9.69 4.58 -10.63
CA ALA A 82 -9.68 3.27 -11.28
C ALA A 82 -9.73 3.35 -12.80
N THR A 83 -10.45 4.34 -13.37
CA THR A 83 -10.79 4.35 -14.79
C THR A 83 -10.09 5.43 -15.63
N VAL A 84 -9.72 6.55 -15.03
CA VAL A 84 -9.19 7.73 -15.74
C VAL A 84 -7.80 8.12 -15.23
N CYS A 85 -7.67 8.33 -13.93
CA CYS A 85 -6.42 8.75 -13.29
C CYS A 85 -5.55 7.55 -12.95
N LEU A 86 -5.11 6.81 -13.96
CA LEU A 86 -4.48 5.50 -13.86
C LEU A 86 -3.16 5.51 -13.05
N PRO A 87 -2.82 4.41 -12.33
CA PRO A 87 -1.61 4.31 -11.52
C PRO A 87 -0.34 4.11 -12.37
N ASN A 88 -0.45 3.38 -13.46
CA ASN A 88 0.66 2.99 -14.33
C ASN A 88 0.48 3.60 -15.72
N GLY A 89 1.55 4.14 -16.29
CA GLY A 89 1.51 4.80 -17.58
C GLY A 89 0.88 6.20 -17.55
N ALA A 90 0.50 6.70 -18.71
CA ALA A 90 -0.12 8.01 -18.85
C ALA A 90 -1.60 7.96 -18.43
N PRO A 91 -2.04 8.80 -17.49
CA PRO A 91 -3.46 8.91 -17.18
C PRO A 91 -4.26 9.52 -18.35
N LEU A 92 -5.56 9.20 -18.41
CA LEU A 92 -6.46 9.66 -19.48
C LEU A 92 -6.94 11.10 -19.20
N CYS A 93 -6.01 12.05 -19.13
CA CYS A 93 -6.27 13.41 -18.69
C CYS A 93 -7.30 14.16 -19.51
N ASP A 94 -7.38 13.90 -20.83
CA ASP A 94 -8.34 14.58 -21.71
C ASP A 94 -9.79 14.17 -21.45
N GLN A 95 -10.01 12.98 -20.88
CA GLN A 95 -11.31 12.47 -20.44
C GLN A 95 -11.63 12.83 -19.00
N CYS A 96 -10.67 13.42 -18.25
CA CYS A 96 -10.81 13.68 -16.82
C CYS A 96 -11.74 14.90 -16.58
N PRO A 97 -12.79 14.78 -15.75
CA PRO A 97 -13.64 15.91 -15.40
C PRO A 97 -12.89 16.99 -14.59
N ALA A 98 -11.77 16.65 -13.95
CA ALA A 98 -10.94 17.59 -13.19
C ALA A 98 -9.81 18.23 -14.02
N LYS A 99 -9.76 18.01 -15.33
CA LYS A 99 -8.62 18.40 -16.18
C LYS A 99 -8.27 19.88 -16.14
N ASP A 100 -9.27 20.74 -15.99
CA ASP A 100 -9.08 22.20 -16.10
C ASP A 100 -8.53 22.82 -14.82
N PHE A 101 -8.59 22.12 -13.69
CA PHE A 101 -8.06 22.57 -12.41
C PHE A 101 -7.06 21.60 -11.76
N CYS A 102 -6.70 20.52 -12.47
CA CYS A 102 -5.73 19.55 -11.96
C CYS A 102 -4.32 20.12 -12.04
N THR A 103 -3.70 20.39 -10.89
CA THR A 103 -2.35 20.97 -10.81
C THR A 103 -1.31 20.11 -11.52
N ALA A 104 -1.35 18.79 -11.33
CA ALA A 104 -0.39 17.89 -12.00
C ALA A 104 -0.49 17.93 -13.53
N ARG A 105 -1.70 18.09 -14.08
CA ARG A 105 -1.88 18.26 -15.53
C ARG A 105 -1.39 19.61 -15.99
N LEU A 106 -1.78 20.68 -15.33
CA LEU A 106 -1.41 22.05 -15.67
C LEU A 106 0.10 22.33 -15.57
N THR A 107 0.79 21.56 -14.71
CA THR A 107 2.25 21.65 -14.51
C THR A 107 3.03 20.51 -15.15
N GLU A 108 2.39 19.67 -15.96
CA GLU A 108 2.98 18.51 -16.67
C GLU A 108 3.63 17.46 -15.74
N ARG A 109 3.18 17.36 -14.47
CA ARG A 109 3.74 16.48 -13.44
C ARG A 109 2.92 15.21 -13.19
N THR A 110 2.09 14.80 -14.14
CA THR A 110 1.18 13.63 -13.96
C THR A 110 1.91 12.30 -13.77
N VAL A 111 3.14 12.16 -14.31
CA VAL A 111 3.99 10.97 -14.13
C VAL A 111 4.82 11.03 -12.85
N GLU A 112 5.12 12.22 -12.35
CA GLU A 112 5.88 12.40 -11.11
C GLU A 112 5.01 12.22 -9.86
N LEU A 113 3.72 12.51 -9.99
CA LEU A 113 2.75 12.41 -8.90
C LEU A 113 1.82 11.20 -9.06
N PRO A 114 1.49 10.52 -7.98
CA PRO A 114 1.89 10.79 -6.59
C PRO A 114 3.34 10.36 -6.33
N VAL A 115 4.00 11.05 -5.41
CA VAL A 115 5.30 10.60 -4.89
C VAL A 115 5.10 9.36 -4.03
N LYS A 116 5.87 8.31 -4.35
CA LYS A 116 5.99 7.10 -3.54
C LYS A 116 7.47 6.83 -3.32
N ALA A 117 7.90 6.75 -2.06
CA ALA A 117 9.24 6.27 -1.78
C ALA A 117 9.43 4.88 -2.37
N ALA A 118 10.56 4.66 -3.03
CA ALA A 118 10.91 3.34 -3.51
C ALA A 118 10.92 2.35 -2.33
N LYS A 119 10.14 1.29 -2.45
CA LYS A 119 10.21 0.22 -1.46
C LYS A 119 11.57 -0.47 -1.59
N LYS A 120 12.21 -0.76 -0.46
CA LYS A 120 13.44 -1.56 -0.45
C LYS A 120 13.14 -2.92 -1.09
N ALA A 121 14.06 -3.39 -1.94
CA ALA A 121 13.99 -4.73 -2.49
C ALA A 121 13.84 -5.76 -1.35
N ARG A 122 13.00 -6.74 -1.56
CA ARG A 122 12.77 -7.82 -0.59
C ARG A 122 13.42 -9.08 -1.13
N ARG A 123 14.02 -9.86 -0.23
CA ARG A 123 14.61 -11.12 -0.56
C ARG A 123 13.56 -12.24 -0.45
N VAL A 124 13.58 -13.15 -1.42
CA VAL A 124 12.73 -14.34 -1.43
C VAL A 124 13.57 -15.57 -1.71
N GLU A 125 13.10 -16.74 -1.31
CA GLU A 125 13.71 -18.04 -1.60
C GLU A 125 12.64 -19.03 -2.04
N GLU A 126 13.02 -19.99 -2.89
CA GLU A 126 12.13 -21.06 -3.28
C GLU A 126 11.99 -22.08 -2.16
N ARG A 127 10.77 -22.45 -1.82
CA ARG A 127 10.49 -23.49 -0.82
C ARG A 127 10.99 -24.85 -1.32
N LYS A 128 11.45 -25.68 -0.38
CA LYS A 128 11.90 -27.04 -0.68
C LYS A 128 10.83 -27.79 -1.47
N SER A 129 11.26 -28.73 -2.33
CA SER A 129 10.40 -29.51 -3.22
C SER A 129 9.39 -30.43 -2.53
N ARG A 130 9.38 -30.48 -1.19
CA ARG A 130 8.46 -31.29 -0.38
C ARG A 130 7.94 -30.47 0.80
N GLY A 131 6.65 -30.62 1.10
CA GLY A 131 5.99 -29.96 2.22
C GLY A 131 4.86 -29.06 1.77
N LEU A 132 4.29 -28.33 2.74
CA LEU A 132 3.21 -27.37 2.48
C LEU A 132 3.73 -26.24 1.58
N LEU A 133 3.00 -25.97 0.49
CA LEU A 133 3.33 -24.93 -0.50
C LEU A 133 4.73 -25.11 -1.16
N ALA A 134 5.16 -26.36 -1.37
CA ALA A 134 6.43 -26.69 -2.03
C ALA A 134 6.50 -26.05 -3.43
N GLY A 135 7.67 -25.54 -3.81
CA GLY A 135 7.92 -24.91 -5.11
C GLY A 135 7.44 -23.47 -5.23
N LEU A 136 6.81 -22.89 -4.19
CA LEU A 136 6.47 -21.46 -4.17
C LEU A 136 7.61 -20.63 -3.57
N TRP A 137 7.72 -19.41 -4.01
CA TRP A 137 8.66 -18.43 -3.46
C TRP A 137 8.15 -17.85 -2.14
N GLU A 138 9.04 -17.72 -1.17
CA GLU A 138 8.70 -17.14 0.13
C GLU A 138 9.83 -16.27 0.68
N TYR A 139 9.50 -15.43 1.67
CA TYR A 139 10.55 -14.77 2.42
C TYR A 139 11.36 -15.78 3.19
N PRO A 140 12.69 -15.60 3.27
CA PRO A 140 13.54 -16.47 4.06
C PRO A 140 13.00 -16.63 5.47
N ASN A 141 12.80 -17.87 5.88
CA ASN A 141 12.34 -18.22 7.22
C ASN A 141 13.02 -19.49 7.71
N GLU A 142 13.16 -19.61 9.00
CA GLU A 142 13.68 -20.80 9.65
C GLU A 142 12.87 -21.13 10.88
N LEU A 143 12.68 -22.44 11.13
CA LEU A 143 11.92 -22.94 12.28
C LEU A 143 12.68 -22.84 13.61
N SER A 144 13.90 -22.33 13.59
CA SER A 144 14.77 -22.17 14.79
C SER A 144 15.67 -20.96 14.59
N PRO A 145 16.14 -20.30 15.66
CA PRO A 145 17.07 -19.21 15.52
C PRO A 145 18.37 -19.67 14.87
N ALA A 146 18.45 -19.44 13.58
CA ALA A 146 19.66 -19.68 12.80
C ALA A 146 20.42 -18.39 12.56
N PRO A 147 21.73 -18.43 12.36
CA PRO A 147 22.50 -17.27 11.99
C PRO A 147 22.01 -16.69 10.67
N CYS A 148 22.07 -15.36 10.55
CA CYS A 148 21.72 -14.70 9.31
C CYS A 148 22.54 -15.27 8.15
N PRO A 149 21.92 -15.78 7.09
CA PRO A 149 22.62 -16.49 6.01
C PRO A 149 23.39 -15.56 5.05
N VAL A 150 23.31 -14.26 5.26
CA VAL A 150 24.08 -13.26 4.51
C VAL A 150 24.91 -12.44 5.46
N GLU A 151 26.05 -11.95 4.97
CA GLU A 151 26.87 -11.01 5.71
C GLU A 151 26.10 -9.69 5.88
N ALA A 152 25.85 -9.31 7.12
CA ALA A 152 25.02 -8.19 7.47
C ALA A 152 25.84 -6.98 7.94
N LEU A 153 25.56 -5.80 7.37
CA LEU A 153 26.05 -4.53 7.88
C LEU A 153 25.25 -4.09 9.11
N SER A 154 23.95 -4.35 9.09
CA SER A 154 23.06 -4.05 10.22
C SER A 154 21.92 -5.06 10.31
N LEU A 155 21.47 -5.28 11.53
CA LEU A 155 20.32 -6.11 11.86
C LEU A 155 19.34 -5.25 12.67
N GLU A 156 18.11 -5.17 12.20
CA GLU A 156 17.04 -4.46 12.90
C GLU A 156 15.87 -5.41 13.15
N GLN A 157 15.35 -5.42 14.37
CA GLN A 157 14.18 -6.23 14.68
C GLN A 157 12.95 -5.65 13.99
N GLY A 158 12.34 -6.45 13.15
CA GLY A 158 11.06 -6.15 12.52
C GLY A 158 9.87 -6.58 13.40
N PRO A 159 8.66 -6.51 12.85
CA PRO A 159 7.46 -6.91 13.55
C PRO A 159 7.48 -8.41 13.88
N SER A 160 6.82 -8.76 14.98
CA SER A 160 6.48 -10.14 15.31
C SER A 160 5.02 -10.41 15.00
N GLY A 161 4.73 -11.63 14.59
CA GLY A 161 3.38 -12.06 14.28
C GLY A 161 3.11 -13.48 14.76
N LYS A 162 1.83 -13.82 14.82
CA LYS A 162 1.36 -15.15 15.15
C LYS A 162 0.31 -15.56 14.13
N HIS A 163 0.44 -16.77 13.61
CA HIS A 163 -0.58 -17.36 12.74
C HIS A 163 -0.98 -18.74 13.28
N ILE A 164 -2.28 -19.02 13.25
CA ILE A 164 -2.83 -20.28 13.75
C ILE A 164 -3.42 -21.03 12.56
N PHE A 165 -2.84 -22.20 12.27
CA PHE A 165 -3.42 -23.18 11.38
C PHE A 165 -4.11 -24.23 12.26
N THR A 166 -5.32 -24.60 12.03
CA THR A 166 -6.11 -25.64 12.70
C THR A 166 -5.61 -26.14 14.07
N HIS A 167 -4.37 -26.63 14.17
CA HIS A 167 -3.76 -27.20 15.38
C HIS A 167 -2.26 -26.82 15.54
N ILE A 168 -1.75 -25.95 14.67
CA ILE A 168 -0.36 -25.47 14.71
C ILE A 168 -0.37 -23.95 14.89
N GLU A 169 0.35 -23.48 15.88
CA GLU A 169 0.56 -22.05 16.12
C GLU A 169 1.97 -21.65 15.71
N TRP A 170 2.09 -20.76 14.72
CA TRP A 170 3.37 -20.21 14.28
C TRP A 170 3.62 -18.87 14.94
N HIS A 171 4.72 -18.79 15.66
CA HIS A 171 5.27 -17.54 16.16
C HIS A 171 6.36 -17.09 15.20
N MET A 172 6.13 -15.98 14.54
CA MET A 172 7.04 -15.42 13.53
C MET A 172 7.71 -14.16 14.07
N LYS A 173 9.00 -14.04 13.84
CA LYS A 173 9.75 -12.82 14.09
C LYS A 173 10.44 -12.42 12.79
N ALA A 174 10.22 -11.20 12.34
CA ALA A 174 10.94 -10.65 11.21
C ALA A 174 12.23 -9.97 11.67
N VAL A 175 13.25 -10.06 10.84
CA VAL A 175 14.49 -9.30 11.02
C VAL A 175 14.78 -8.58 9.71
N LEU A 176 14.97 -7.28 9.77
CA LEU A 176 15.48 -6.51 8.64
C LEU A 176 17.00 -6.62 8.63
N VAL A 177 17.53 -7.00 7.50
CA VAL A 177 18.97 -7.15 7.29
C VAL A 177 19.42 -6.22 6.18
N GLN A 178 20.40 -5.36 6.46
CA GLN A 178 21.14 -4.67 5.42
C GLN A 178 22.35 -5.54 5.08
N ALA A 179 22.33 -6.15 3.89
CA ALA A 179 23.42 -7.00 3.43
C ALA A 179 24.68 -6.15 3.12
N ALA A 180 25.84 -6.72 3.43
CA ALA A 180 27.13 -6.10 3.14
C ALA A 180 27.51 -6.17 1.67
N ASN A 181 26.97 -7.15 0.95
CA ASN A 181 27.23 -7.41 -0.47
C ASN A 181 26.02 -8.13 -1.10
N ASP A 182 26.07 -8.35 -2.41
CA ASP A 182 25.01 -9.00 -3.18
C ASP A 182 25.15 -10.55 -3.23
N THR A 183 26.07 -11.12 -2.47
CA THR A 183 26.29 -12.57 -2.46
C THR A 183 25.17 -13.27 -1.73
N LEU A 184 24.52 -14.22 -2.41
CA LEU A 184 23.43 -15.02 -1.87
C LEU A 184 23.83 -16.50 -1.77
N PRO A 185 23.28 -17.23 -0.80
CA PRO A 185 23.34 -18.68 -0.78
C PRO A 185 22.73 -19.31 -2.05
N GLU A 186 23.09 -20.54 -2.35
CA GLU A 186 22.51 -21.29 -3.46
C GLU A 186 20.98 -21.43 -3.29
N GLY A 187 20.22 -21.20 -4.37
CA GLY A 187 18.75 -21.23 -4.36
C GLY A 187 18.08 -19.94 -3.89
N TRP A 188 18.84 -18.87 -3.68
CA TRP A 188 18.32 -17.58 -3.27
C TRP A 188 18.50 -16.55 -4.37
N VAL A 189 17.51 -15.66 -4.52
CA VAL A 189 17.57 -14.59 -5.50
C VAL A 189 17.17 -13.25 -4.87
N TRP A 190 17.72 -12.16 -5.39
CA TRP A 190 17.18 -10.84 -5.14
C TRP A 190 15.98 -10.62 -6.04
N ALA A 191 14.89 -10.16 -5.47
CA ALA A 191 13.69 -9.81 -6.22
C ALA A 191 13.23 -8.39 -5.88
N THR A 192 12.84 -7.65 -6.89
CA THR A 192 12.13 -6.38 -6.75
C THR A 192 10.67 -6.64 -6.42
N LEU A 193 9.97 -5.62 -5.93
CA LEU A 193 8.52 -5.74 -5.68
C LEU A 193 7.72 -5.98 -6.95
N GLU A 194 8.19 -5.43 -8.09
CA GLU A 194 7.54 -5.62 -9.38
C GLU A 194 7.66 -7.07 -9.88
N GLU A 195 8.76 -7.73 -9.54
CA GLU A 195 8.96 -9.16 -9.84
C GLU A 195 8.10 -10.05 -8.96
N LEU A 196 7.86 -9.65 -7.70
CA LEU A 196 7.00 -10.39 -6.77
C LEU A 196 5.50 -10.21 -7.05
N ASP A 197 5.11 -9.15 -7.73
CA ASP A 197 3.72 -8.88 -8.08
C ASP A 197 3.31 -9.53 -9.43
N ARG A 198 4.21 -10.26 -10.11
CA ARG A 198 3.97 -10.88 -11.43
C ARG A 198 3.58 -12.37 -11.37
N ASP A 199 3.71 -13.01 -10.23
CA ASP A 199 3.31 -14.39 -9.96
C ASP A 199 2.10 -14.39 -8.98
#